data_ce038ab509a64d15649e2eb6d5b0c117
#
_entry.id   ce038ab509a64d15649e2eb6d5b0c117
#
_cell.length_a   1.000
_cell.length_b   1.000
_cell.length_c   1.000
_cell.angle_alpha   90.00
_cell.angle_beta   90.00
_cell.angle_gamma   90.00
#
_symmetry.space_group_name_H-M   'P 1'
#
loop_
_entity.id
_entity.type
_entity.pdbx_description
1 polymer ?
#
loop_
_entity_poly.entity_id
_entity_poly.type
_entity_poly.pdbx_seq_one_letter_code
_entity_poly.pdbx_strand_id
1 'polypeptide(L)'
;PFPPIEAAHGMRVLVLMLVILVCTFVAEDPTCLASGLLVAQGLIEFVPATLACLVGIFIGDSALYLIGRFFGRPVLRKAPFKWIISEQEVDRMSDWFDKNPKGFALIVSSRFIPGSRVPTFVAAGIMKLNMGKLILLFFIAAAVWTPPLILLAEKVGAGVIDKFKEWHHNAAWIVIGAIVALWLITHYVIPAFTWRGRRRHVMMRRQWTRHEFWPHFILAVPLMIHFLWQAAVHRSFTLFTLANRGLGADGGVPAGSKFEHYEKFLAEKSDPAVAAARVKTLLVPVNETLDNRWEKVLSLMEENGIAFPCVMKPEIGDGGVGVCVVRSREHLRNWLEVNPDAAVLQEYVGGNEYEVIWSRRPGRREGRIQTVVQKDFVVIKGDGERKLEDLIWADDKAVSDGKLFSKINFRSAGKVLDAGETFALAPIGSRIRGANFVSRPELRAGTLADAIDR
;
A
#
# COMPACT_ATOMS: atom_id res chain seq x y z
N PRO A 1 27.99 -36.45 -24.66
CA PRO A 1 26.83 -37.28 -24.45
C PRO A 1 26.67 -37.47 -22.93
N PHE A 2 25.56 -36.94 -22.36
CA PHE A 2 25.22 -37.25 -20.99
C PHE A 2 24.80 -38.74 -20.93
N PRO A 3 25.15 -39.47 -19.85
CA PRO A 3 24.71 -40.85 -19.72
C PRO A 3 23.18 -40.91 -19.71
N PRO A 4 22.59 -42.03 -20.19
CA PRO A 4 21.14 -42.19 -20.16
C PRO A 4 20.66 -42.02 -18.72
N ILE A 5 19.67 -41.15 -18.55
CA ILE A 5 19.08 -40.86 -17.24
C ILE A 5 18.29 -42.12 -16.85
N GLU A 6 18.85 -42.93 -15.95
CA GLU A 6 18.14 -44.08 -15.37
C GLU A 6 17.00 -43.62 -14.50
N ALA A 7 15.83 -44.23 -14.64
CA ALA A 7 14.69 -43.99 -13.77
C ALA A 7 15.08 -44.19 -12.30
N ALA A 8 14.67 -43.28 -11.46
CA ALA A 8 14.98 -43.37 -10.04
C ALA A 8 14.29 -44.60 -9.43
N HIS A 9 15.04 -45.47 -8.77
CA HIS A 9 14.50 -46.62 -8.06
C HIS A 9 14.85 -46.58 -6.57
N GLY A 10 13.97 -47.11 -5.72
CA GLY A 10 14.19 -47.24 -4.28
C GLY A 10 14.47 -45.92 -3.58
N MET A 11 15.60 -45.76 -2.89
CA MET A 11 15.96 -44.60 -2.08
C MET A 11 15.99 -43.28 -2.90
N ARG A 12 16.37 -43.34 -4.17
CA ARG A 12 16.41 -42.13 -5.05
C ARG A 12 15.01 -41.56 -5.29
N VAL A 13 13.99 -42.41 -5.44
CA VAL A 13 12.58 -41.95 -5.56
C VAL A 13 12.13 -41.23 -4.29
N LEU A 14 12.46 -41.79 -3.13
CA LEU A 14 12.10 -41.17 -1.83
C LEU A 14 12.77 -39.80 -1.65
N VAL A 15 14.05 -39.70 -2.00
CA VAL A 15 14.75 -38.39 -1.96
C VAL A 15 14.11 -37.40 -2.91
N LEU A 16 13.75 -37.79 -4.14
CA LEU A 16 13.11 -36.91 -5.12
C LEU A 16 11.73 -36.52 -4.66
N MET A 17 10.94 -37.43 -4.10
CA MET A 17 9.64 -37.12 -3.49
C MET A 17 9.78 -36.11 -2.34
N LEU A 18 10.81 -36.25 -1.49
CA LEU A 18 11.06 -35.31 -0.39
C LEU A 18 11.45 -33.94 -0.92
N VAL A 19 12.27 -33.85 -1.95
CA VAL A 19 12.63 -32.57 -2.60
C VAL A 19 11.40 -31.93 -3.20
N ILE A 20 10.59 -32.68 -3.94
CA ILE A 20 9.31 -32.17 -4.50
C ILE A 20 8.42 -31.64 -3.38
N LEU A 21 8.23 -32.41 -2.31
CA LEU A 21 7.43 -32.01 -1.16
C LEU A 21 7.93 -30.71 -0.53
N VAL A 22 9.23 -30.55 -0.32
CA VAL A 22 9.82 -29.31 0.21
C VAL A 22 9.65 -28.15 -0.76
N CYS A 23 9.82 -28.35 -2.05
CA CYS A 23 9.63 -27.31 -3.06
C CYS A 23 8.19 -26.78 -3.13
N THR A 24 7.18 -27.62 -2.81
CA THR A 24 5.77 -27.16 -2.77
C THR A 24 5.52 -26.10 -1.71
N PHE A 25 6.29 -26.03 -0.64
CA PHE A 25 6.18 -24.97 0.36
C PHE A 25 6.63 -23.59 -0.18
N VAL A 26 7.53 -23.59 -1.16
CA VAL A 26 8.03 -22.35 -1.78
C VAL A 26 7.10 -21.91 -2.91
N ALA A 27 6.76 -22.84 -3.81
CA ALA A 27 5.94 -22.54 -4.99
C ALA A 27 5.22 -23.80 -5.47
N GLU A 28 3.96 -23.99 -5.10
CA GLU A 28 3.22 -25.23 -5.40
C GLU A 28 2.98 -25.46 -6.89
N ASP A 29 2.38 -24.50 -7.62
CA ASP A 29 2.05 -24.66 -9.04
C ASP A 29 3.30 -24.85 -9.92
N PRO A 30 4.37 -24.04 -9.77
CA PRO A 30 5.64 -24.32 -10.45
C PRO A 30 6.24 -25.67 -10.10
N THR A 31 6.10 -26.13 -8.86
CA THR A 31 6.61 -27.46 -8.44
C THR A 31 5.78 -28.58 -9.09
N CYS A 32 4.45 -28.45 -9.18
CA CYS A 32 3.62 -29.43 -9.91
C CYS A 32 4.00 -29.51 -11.39
N LEU A 33 4.22 -28.36 -12.04
CA LEU A 33 4.67 -28.31 -13.44
C LEU A 33 6.06 -28.93 -13.60
N ALA A 34 7.01 -28.61 -12.72
CA ALA A 34 8.33 -29.21 -12.73
C ALA A 34 8.27 -30.73 -12.51
N SER A 35 7.41 -31.21 -11.60
CA SER A 35 7.19 -32.63 -11.36
C SER A 35 6.65 -33.34 -12.59
N GLY A 36 5.71 -32.73 -13.33
CA GLY A 36 5.23 -33.26 -14.60
C GLY A 36 6.32 -33.35 -15.68
N LEU A 37 7.26 -32.37 -15.71
CA LEU A 37 8.43 -32.44 -16.59
C LEU A 37 9.40 -33.59 -16.18
N LEU A 38 9.58 -33.83 -14.87
CA LEU A 38 10.37 -34.95 -14.39
C LEU A 38 9.74 -36.32 -14.74
N VAL A 39 8.41 -36.39 -14.72
CA VAL A 39 7.62 -37.55 -15.20
C VAL A 39 7.82 -37.73 -16.69
N ALA A 40 7.72 -36.69 -17.49
CA ALA A 40 7.94 -36.72 -18.92
C ALA A 40 9.38 -37.20 -19.31
N GLN A 41 10.35 -36.90 -18.44
CA GLN A 41 11.75 -37.37 -18.60
C GLN A 41 11.98 -38.81 -18.11
N GLY A 42 10.98 -39.44 -17.52
CA GLY A 42 11.10 -40.77 -16.94
C GLY A 42 11.92 -40.85 -15.66
N LEU A 43 12.21 -39.71 -15.03
CA LEU A 43 12.99 -39.63 -13.77
C LEU A 43 12.21 -40.10 -12.55
N ILE A 44 10.90 -39.91 -12.56
CA ILE A 44 9.95 -40.33 -11.51
C ILE A 44 8.63 -40.74 -12.18
N GLU A 45 7.95 -41.72 -11.59
CA GLU A 45 6.63 -42.10 -12.08
C GLU A 45 5.56 -41.09 -11.67
N PHE A 46 4.46 -41.04 -12.44
CA PHE A 46 3.35 -40.11 -12.23
C PHE A 46 2.75 -40.16 -10.81
N VAL A 47 2.56 -41.41 -10.29
CA VAL A 47 1.90 -41.59 -8.98
C VAL A 47 2.77 -41.07 -7.83
N PRO A 48 4.05 -41.42 -7.69
CA PRO A 48 4.95 -40.87 -6.66
C PRO A 48 5.06 -39.33 -6.74
N ALA A 49 5.22 -38.78 -7.95
CA ALA A 49 5.29 -37.34 -8.15
C ALA A 49 4.00 -36.61 -7.68
N THR A 50 2.86 -37.16 -8.07
CA THR A 50 1.53 -36.63 -7.67
C THR A 50 1.32 -36.72 -6.17
N LEU A 51 1.67 -37.84 -5.54
CA LEU A 51 1.56 -38.00 -4.09
C LEU A 51 2.45 -37.01 -3.33
N ALA A 52 3.70 -36.84 -3.77
CA ALA A 52 4.60 -35.87 -3.15
C ALA A 52 4.09 -34.44 -3.23
N CYS A 53 3.61 -34.01 -4.39
CA CYS A 53 2.98 -32.69 -4.57
C CYS A 53 1.73 -32.54 -3.71
N LEU A 54 0.82 -33.53 -3.74
CA LEU A 54 -0.45 -33.48 -3.01
C LEU A 54 -0.25 -33.39 -1.51
N VAL A 55 0.66 -34.22 -0.95
CA VAL A 55 0.98 -34.18 0.48
C VAL A 55 1.62 -32.85 0.87
N GLY A 56 2.57 -32.36 0.08
CA GLY A 56 3.23 -31.10 0.36
C GLY A 56 2.26 -29.88 0.33
N ILE A 57 1.41 -29.82 -0.68
CA ILE A 57 0.37 -28.79 -0.80
C ILE A 57 -0.60 -28.86 0.38
N PHE A 58 -1.09 -30.05 0.72
CA PHE A 58 -2.00 -30.27 1.82
C PHE A 58 -1.42 -29.85 3.17
N ILE A 59 -0.15 -30.19 3.43
CA ILE A 59 0.56 -29.77 4.65
C ILE A 59 0.71 -28.25 4.67
N GLY A 60 1.11 -27.64 3.53
CA GLY A 60 1.27 -26.19 3.39
C GLY A 60 -0.03 -25.42 3.69
N ASP A 61 -1.15 -25.85 3.11
CA ASP A 61 -2.48 -25.26 3.32
C ASP A 61 -2.91 -25.38 4.78
N SER A 62 -2.70 -26.55 5.36
CA SER A 62 -3.03 -26.81 6.77
C SER A 62 -2.16 -25.96 7.70
N ALA A 63 -0.88 -25.79 7.39
CA ALA A 63 0.04 -24.95 8.16
C ALA A 63 -0.40 -23.47 8.14
N LEU A 64 -0.80 -22.92 6.99
CA LEU A 64 -1.29 -21.55 6.88
C LEU A 64 -2.54 -21.33 7.75
N TYR A 65 -3.47 -22.25 7.72
CA TYR A 65 -4.65 -22.22 8.59
C TYR A 65 -4.26 -22.28 10.08
N LEU A 66 -3.38 -23.20 10.47
CA LEU A 66 -2.92 -23.36 11.85
C LEU A 66 -2.18 -22.11 12.35
N ILE A 67 -1.34 -21.52 11.52
CA ILE A 67 -0.67 -20.24 11.82
C ILE A 67 -1.70 -19.14 12.12
N GLY A 68 -2.73 -19.00 11.29
CA GLY A 68 -3.82 -18.06 11.55
C GLY A 68 -4.56 -18.37 12.86
N ARG A 69 -4.83 -19.65 13.13
CA ARG A 69 -5.58 -20.10 14.29
C ARG A 69 -4.87 -19.93 15.63
N PHE A 70 -3.57 -20.24 15.68
CA PHE A 70 -2.79 -20.20 16.92
C PHE A 70 -2.17 -18.83 17.21
N PHE A 71 -1.68 -18.15 16.18
CA PHE A 71 -1.01 -16.87 16.35
C PHE A 71 -1.95 -15.66 16.14
N GLY A 72 -3.09 -15.87 15.50
CA GLY A 72 -4.08 -14.82 15.28
C GLY A 72 -3.54 -13.61 14.48
N ARG A 73 -4.15 -12.43 14.70
CA ARG A 73 -3.76 -11.18 14.02
C ARG A 73 -2.31 -10.71 14.28
N PRO A 74 -1.69 -10.93 15.44
CA PRO A 74 -0.31 -10.49 15.68
C PRO A 74 0.72 -11.08 14.72
N VAL A 75 0.48 -12.25 14.12
CA VAL A 75 1.39 -12.87 13.15
C VAL A 75 1.56 -12.01 11.88
N LEU A 76 0.53 -11.27 11.50
CA LEU A 76 0.54 -10.40 10.31
C LEU A 76 1.53 -9.23 10.42
N ARG A 77 1.94 -8.90 11.63
CA ARG A 77 2.91 -7.82 11.91
C ARG A 77 4.37 -8.28 11.93
N LYS A 78 4.60 -9.61 11.94
CA LYS A 78 5.94 -10.21 11.98
C LYS A 78 6.39 -10.69 10.62
N ALA A 79 7.70 -10.59 10.31
CA ALA A 79 8.29 -11.23 9.13
C ALA A 79 8.22 -12.76 9.26
N PRO A 80 8.01 -13.53 8.16
CA PRO A 80 7.85 -13.06 6.78
C PRO A 80 6.43 -12.62 6.40
N PHE A 81 5.42 -12.88 7.25
CA PHE A 81 3.99 -12.67 6.93
C PHE A 81 3.66 -11.21 6.61
N LYS A 82 4.30 -10.25 7.28
CA LYS A 82 4.16 -8.81 7.00
C LYS A 82 4.42 -8.44 5.52
N TRP A 83 5.26 -9.21 4.83
CA TRP A 83 5.62 -8.95 3.42
C TRP A 83 4.70 -9.67 2.43
N ILE A 84 4.02 -10.71 2.87
CA ILE A 84 3.22 -11.61 2.02
C ILE A 84 1.73 -11.30 2.14
N ILE A 85 1.28 -10.91 3.35
CA ILE A 85 -0.14 -10.74 3.66
C ILE A 85 -0.35 -9.38 4.32
N SER A 86 -1.29 -8.59 3.80
CA SER A 86 -1.72 -7.36 4.47
C SER A 86 -2.86 -7.63 5.45
N GLU A 87 -2.88 -6.93 6.60
CA GLU A 87 -4.02 -7.00 7.54
C GLU A 87 -5.36 -6.71 6.84
N GLN A 88 -5.34 -5.83 5.85
CA GLN A 88 -6.53 -5.45 5.06
C GLN A 88 -7.07 -6.58 4.19
N GLU A 89 -6.19 -7.44 3.65
CA GLU A 89 -6.62 -8.62 2.89
C GLU A 89 -7.27 -9.64 3.78
N VAL A 90 -6.72 -9.83 4.98
CA VAL A 90 -7.31 -10.71 6.00
C VAL A 90 -8.66 -10.17 6.46
N ASP A 91 -8.78 -8.86 6.71
CA ASP A 91 -10.06 -8.23 7.11
C ASP A 91 -11.11 -8.38 6.00
N ARG A 92 -10.74 -8.17 4.73
CA ARG A 92 -11.66 -8.40 3.60
C ARG A 92 -12.17 -9.85 3.53
N MET A 93 -11.27 -10.81 3.73
CA MET A 93 -11.63 -12.22 3.72
C MET A 93 -12.50 -12.55 4.93
N SER A 94 -12.21 -12.01 6.11
CA SER A 94 -13.02 -12.19 7.31
C SER A 94 -14.43 -11.61 7.12
N ASP A 95 -14.57 -10.38 6.67
CA ASP A 95 -15.86 -9.73 6.38
C ASP A 95 -16.67 -10.52 5.34
N TRP A 96 -15.97 -11.11 4.37
CA TRP A 96 -16.63 -11.92 3.35
C TRP A 96 -17.16 -13.25 3.94
N PHE A 97 -16.38 -13.93 4.78
CA PHE A 97 -16.80 -15.15 5.47
C PHE A 97 -18.00 -14.89 6.39
N ASP A 98 -17.99 -13.77 7.12
CA ASP A 98 -19.10 -13.40 8.01
C ASP A 98 -20.42 -13.16 7.26
N LYS A 99 -20.32 -12.56 6.07
CA LYS A 99 -21.48 -12.29 5.19
C LYS A 99 -21.97 -13.52 4.43
N ASN A 100 -21.14 -14.56 4.32
CA ASN A 100 -21.45 -15.75 3.53
C ASN A 100 -21.25 -17.04 4.36
N PRO A 101 -22.25 -17.50 5.12
CA PRO A 101 -22.15 -18.72 5.93
C PRO A 101 -21.77 -19.98 5.13
N LYS A 102 -22.00 -19.96 3.81
CA LYS A 102 -21.59 -21.02 2.87
C LYS A 102 -20.20 -20.76 2.24
N GLY A 103 -19.37 -19.92 2.88
CA GLY A 103 -18.08 -19.43 2.39
C GLY A 103 -17.01 -20.49 2.08
N PHE A 104 -17.28 -21.75 2.32
CA PHE A 104 -16.38 -22.86 1.94
C PHE A 104 -16.08 -22.90 0.44
N ALA A 105 -16.98 -22.44 -0.43
CA ALA A 105 -16.73 -22.33 -1.87
C ALA A 105 -15.59 -21.37 -2.21
N LEU A 106 -15.38 -20.31 -1.39
CA LEU A 106 -14.28 -19.38 -1.58
C LEU A 106 -12.92 -20.07 -1.38
N ILE A 107 -12.82 -20.99 -0.44
CA ILE A 107 -11.60 -21.73 -0.16
C ILE A 107 -11.17 -22.53 -1.38
N VAL A 108 -12.11 -23.19 -2.04
CA VAL A 108 -11.85 -23.91 -3.29
C VAL A 108 -11.52 -22.92 -4.41
N SER A 109 -12.31 -21.85 -4.54
CA SER A 109 -12.11 -20.82 -5.58
C SER A 109 -10.78 -20.06 -5.43
N SER A 110 -10.25 -19.94 -4.20
CA SER A 110 -8.99 -19.25 -3.95
C SER A 110 -7.78 -19.90 -4.64
N ARG A 111 -7.88 -21.18 -5.02
CA ARG A 111 -6.85 -21.86 -5.81
C ARG A 111 -6.78 -21.38 -7.25
N PHE A 112 -7.90 -20.92 -7.79
CA PHE A 112 -7.98 -20.43 -9.17
C PHE A 112 -7.61 -18.94 -9.30
N ILE A 113 -7.52 -18.21 -8.17
CA ILE A 113 -7.19 -16.78 -8.14
C ILE A 113 -5.78 -16.61 -7.61
N PRO A 114 -4.79 -16.24 -8.45
CA PRO A 114 -3.42 -16.06 -8.02
C PRO A 114 -3.30 -15.06 -6.85
N GLY A 115 -2.58 -15.47 -5.80
CA GLY A 115 -2.32 -14.62 -4.63
C GLY A 115 -3.43 -14.55 -3.58
N SER A 116 -4.62 -15.12 -3.83
CA SER A 116 -5.72 -15.08 -2.85
C SER A 116 -5.68 -16.19 -1.80
N ARG A 117 -4.96 -17.28 -2.07
CA ARG A 117 -4.91 -18.47 -1.23
C ARG A 117 -4.37 -18.20 0.18
N VAL A 118 -3.19 -17.60 0.26
CA VAL A 118 -2.52 -17.34 1.56
C VAL A 118 -3.36 -16.46 2.47
N PRO A 119 -3.87 -15.28 2.04
CA PRO A 119 -4.79 -14.47 2.85
C PRO A 119 -6.06 -15.22 3.27
N THR A 120 -6.64 -16.02 2.36
CA THR A 120 -7.89 -16.76 2.63
C THR A 120 -7.70 -17.80 3.73
N PHE A 121 -6.61 -18.59 3.68
CA PHE A 121 -6.38 -19.66 4.65
C PHE A 121 -5.98 -19.12 6.02
N VAL A 122 -5.15 -18.06 6.04
CA VAL A 122 -4.82 -17.38 7.30
C VAL A 122 -6.06 -16.72 7.91
N ALA A 123 -6.90 -16.06 7.13
CA ALA A 123 -8.17 -15.49 7.61
C ALA A 123 -9.11 -16.57 8.18
N ALA A 124 -9.27 -17.69 7.46
CA ALA A 124 -10.04 -18.84 7.95
C ALA A 124 -9.54 -19.38 9.30
N GLY A 125 -8.21 -19.36 9.50
CA GLY A 125 -7.56 -19.71 10.77
C GLY A 125 -7.86 -18.69 11.87
N ILE A 126 -7.70 -17.40 11.60
CA ILE A 126 -8.00 -16.30 12.54
C ILE A 126 -9.46 -16.33 12.99
N MET A 127 -10.38 -16.61 12.08
CA MET A 127 -11.81 -16.75 12.36
C MET A 127 -12.16 -18.07 13.06
N LYS A 128 -11.20 -18.97 13.26
CA LYS A 128 -11.37 -20.28 13.90
C LYS A 128 -12.48 -21.14 13.26
N LEU A 129 -12.60 -21.09 11.92
CA LEU A 129 -13.56 -21.91 11.20
C LEU A 129 -13.35 -23.41 11.50
N ASN A 130 -14.37 -24.23 11.25
CA ASN A 130 -14.34 -25.66 11.59
C ASN A 130 -13.19 -26.40 10.87
N MET A 131 -12.20 -26.81 11.65
CA MET A 131 -10.96 -27.43 11.18
C MET A 131 -11.20 -28.71 10.37
N GLY A 132 -12.13 -29.58 10.81
CA GLY A 132 -12.38 -30.86 10.12
C GLY A 132 -12.93 -30.66 8.71
N LYS A 133 -13.89 -29.74 8.56
CA LYS A 133 -14.44 -29.40 7.23
C LYS A 133 -13.40 -28.76 6.32
N LEU A 134 -12.54 -27.91 6.88
CA LEU A 134 -11.49 -27.22 6.12
C LEU A 134 -10.40 -28.17 5.63
N ILE A 135 -9.93 -29.08 6.49
CA ILE A 135 -8.95 -30.11 6.15
C ILE A 135 -9.46 -30.99 5.00
N LEU A 136 -10.71 -31.42 5.09
CA LEU A 136 -11.33 -32.19 4.01
C LEU A 136 -11.41 -31.40 2.70
N LEU A 137 -11.75 -30.11 2.76
CA LEU A 137 -11.80 -29.23 1.60
C LEU A 137 -10.42 -28.97 0.99
N PHE A 138 -9.39 -28.78 1.81
CA PHE A 138 -8.01 -28.62 1.35
C PHE A 138 -7.55 -29.89 0.61
N PHE A 139 -7.85 -31.07 1.17
CA PHE A 139 -7.51 -32.32 0.52
C PHE A 139 -8.23 -32.49 -0.82
N ILE A 140 -9.55 -32.28 -0.87
CA ILE A 140 -10.33 -32.38 -2.10
C ILE A 140 -9.83 -31.38 -3.16
N ALA A 141 -9.60 -30.13 -2.76
CA ALA A 141 -9.12 -29.10 -3.67
C ALA A 141 -7.73 -29.41 -4.23
N ALA A 142 -6.82 -29.94 -3.39
CA ALA A 142 -5.51 -30.39 -3.84
C ALA A 142 -5.62 -31.61 -4.76
N ALA A 143 -6.44 -32.60 -4.41
CA ALA A 143 -6.61 -33.82 -5.20
C ALA A 143 -7.25 -33.56 -6.57
N VAL A 144 -8.11 -32.57 -6.69
CA VAL A 144 -8.72 -32.16 -7.96
C VAL A 144 -7.77 -31.33 -8.81
N TRP A 145 -6.92 -30.48 -8.21
CA TRP A 145 -6.05 -29.57 -8.95
C TRP A 145 -4.71 -30.16 -9.36
N THR A 146 -4.05 -30.94 -8.47
CA THR A 146 -2.68 -31.40 -8.65
C THR A 146 -2.51 -32.40 -9.80
N PRO A 147 -3.33 -33.47 -9.93
CA PRO A 147 -3.12 -34.46 -10.99
C PRO A 147 -3.28 -33.88 -12.40
N PRO A 148 -4.31 -33.04 -12.71
CA PRO A 148 -4.42 -32.42 -14.02
C PRO A 148 -3.25 -31.52 -14.40
N LEU A 149 -2.67 -30.78 -13.41
CA LEU A 149 -1.50 -29.95 -13.66
C LEU A 149 -0.28 -30.77 -14.03
N ILE A 150 -0.03 -31.87 -13.30
CA ILE A 150 1.10 -32.77 -13.56
C ILE A 150 0.91 -33.47 -14.92
N LEU A 151 -0.30 -33.97 -15.22
CA LEU A 151 -0.62 -34.57 -16.52
C LEU A 151 -0.46 -33.60 -17.70
N LEU A 152 -0.90 -32.34 -17.49
CA LEU A 152 -0.73 -31.30 -18.51
C LEU A 152 0.76 -31.04 -18.76
N ALA A 153 1.56 -30.92 -17.69
CA ALA A 153 2.99 -30.68 -17.78
C ALA A 153 3.74 -31.87 -18.37
N GLU A 154 3.33 -33.11 -18.07
CA GLU A 154 3.86 -34.33 -18.66
C GLU A 154 3.63 -34.35 -20.18
N LYS A 155 2.37 -34.18 -20.62
CA LYS A 155 2.00 -34.23 -22.06
C LYS A 155 2.61 -33.09 -22.88
N VAL A 156 2.54 -31.87 -22.34
CA VAL A 156 3.13 -30.69 -23.00
C VAL A 156 4.67 -30.78 -22.94
N GLY A 157 5.20 -31.24 -21.79
CA GLY A 157 6.62 -31.35 -21.56
C GLY A 157 7.32 -32.33 -22.52
N ALA A 158 6.73 -33.47 -22.83
CA ALA A 158 7.31 -34.44 -23.76
C ALA A 158 7.55 -33.81 -25.16
N GLY A 159 6.55 -33.09 -25.69
CA GLY A 159 6.69 -32.41 -26.99
C GLY A 159 7.61 -31.17 -26.97
N VAL A 160 7.74 -30.52 -25.80
CA VAL A 160 8.61 -29.37 -25.61
C VAL A 160 10.05 -29.82 -25.44
N ILE A 161 10.32 -30.89 -24.66
CA ILE A 161 11.65 -31.41 -24.40
C ILE A 161 12.35 -31.85 -25.69
N ASP A 162 11.63 -32.49 -26.61
CA ASP A 162 12.22 -32.94 -27.90
C ASP A 162 12.63 -31.73 -28.76
N LYS A 163 11.83 -30.69 -28.82
CA LYS A 163 12.19 -29.42 -29.49
C LYS A 163 13.32 -28.68 -28.74
N PHE A 164 13.37 -28.76 -27.40
CA PHE A 164 14.43 -28.16 -26.61
C PHE A 164 15.78 -28.82 -26.80
N LYS A 165 15.84 -30.14 -27.11
CA LYS A 165 17.09 -30.83 -27.44
C LYS A 165 17.74 -30.30 -28.72
N GLU A 166 16.93 -29.82 -29.66
CA GLU A 166 17.41 -29.15 -30.88
C GLU A 166 17.90 -27.71 -30.63
N TRP A 167 17.42 -27.07 -29.55
CA TRP A 167 17.60 -25.62 -29.30
C TRP A 167 18.43 -25.30 -28.03
N HIS A 168 19.34 -26.18 -27.64
CA HIS A 168 20.04 -26.03 -26.32
C HIS A 168 20.73 -24.69 -26.10
N HIS A 169 21.11 -23.95 -27.14
CA HIS A 169 21.77 -22.65 -26.96
C HIS A 169 20.81 -21.55 -26.50
N ASN A 170 19.51 -21.67 -26.77
CA ASN A 170 18.49 -20.65 -26.48
C ASN A 170 17.44 -21.08 -25.47
N ALA A 171 17.53 -22.30 -24.91
CA ALA A 171 16.51 -22.86 -24.02
C ALA A 171 16.22 -21.98 -22.82
N ALA A 172 17.25 -21.40 -22.17
CA ALA A 172 17.09 -20.49 -21.03
C ALA A 172 16.30 -19.24 -21.40
N TRP A 173 16.56 -18.65 -22.57
CA TRP A 173 15.85 -17.47 -23.05
C TRP A 173 14.39 -17.74 -23.40
N ILE A 174 14.10 -18.94 -23.91
CA ILE A 174 12.72 -19.37 -24.19
C ILE A 174 11.93 -19.55 -22.91
N VAL A 175 12.52 -20.18 -21.87
CA VAL A 175 11.88 -20.31 -20.55
C VAL A 175 11.65 -18.94 -19.91
N ILE A 176 12.64 -18.05 -19.92
CA ILE A 176 12.50 -16.68 -19.44
C ILE A 176 11.42 -15.96 -20.23
N GLY A 177 11.42 -16.07 -21.55
CA GLY A 177 10.40 -15.46 -22.42
C GLY A 177 8.99 -15.98 -22.13
N ALA A 178 8.83 -17.28 -21.90
CA ALA A 178 7.55 -17.89 -21.54
C ALA A 178 7.04 -17.40 -20.16
N ILE A 179 7.94 -17.31 -19.16
CA ILE A 179 7.61 -16.77 -17.84
C ILE A 179 7.19 -15.30 -17.97
N VAL A 180 7.95 -14.50 -18.71
CA VAL A 180 7.63 -13.09 -18.94
C VAL A 180 6.31 -12.95 -19.70
N ALA A 181 6.09 -13.77 -20.75
CA ALA A 181 4.84 -13.76 -21.51
C ALA A 181 3.64 -14.13 -20.62
N LEU A 182 3.77 -15.17 -19.81
CA LEU A 182 2.73 -15.58 -18.86
C LEU A 182 2.45 -14.48 -17.83
N TRP A 183 3.51 -13.85 -17.31
CA TRP A 183 3.37 -12.71 -16.42
C TRP A 183 2.66 -11.53 -17.10
N LEU A 184 3.02 -11.18 -18.32
CA LEU A 184 2.35 -10.14 -19.10
C LEU A 184 0.88 -10.46 -19.37
N ILE A 185 0.58 -11.70 -19.75
CA ILE A 185 -0.80 -12.15 -20.01
C ILE A 185 -1.64 -12.02 -18.74
N THR A 186 -1.16 -12.52 -17.61
CA THR A 186 -1.90 -12.50 -16.35
C THR A 186 -2.07 -11.10 -15.77
N HIS A 187 -1.08 -10.21 -15.95
CA HIS A 187 -1.10 -8.87 -15.34
C HIS A 187 -1.69 -7.78 -16.24
N TYR A 188 -1.65 -7.96 -17.57
CA TYR A 188 -2.11 -6.95 -18.52
C TYR A 188 -3.24 -7.46 -19.42
N VAL A 189 -3.11 -8.67 -20.00
CA VAL A 189 -4.08 -9.14 -20.99
C VAL A 189 -5.38 -9.58 -20.32
N ILE A 190 -5.31 -10.52 -19.37
CA ILE A 190 -6.51 -11.02 -18.68
C ILE A 190 -7.31 -9.89 -18.01
N PRO A 191 -6.69 -8.96 -17.25
CA PRO A 191 -7.43 -7.83 -16.67
C PRO A 191 -8.10 -6.93 -17.72
N ALA A 192 -7.54 -6.79 -18.92
CA ALA A 192 -8.13 -5.95 -19.96
C ALA A 192 -9.55 -6.37 -20.38
N PHE A 193 -9.90 -7.64 -20.19
CA PHE A 193 -11.25 -8.15 -20.49
C PHE A 193 -12.29 -7.79 -19.41
N THR A 194 -11.86 -7.35 -18.23
CA THR A 194 -12.77 -6.93 -17.16
C THR A 194 -12.89 -5.41 -17.10
N TRP A 195 -14.06 -4.90 -16.68
CA TRP A 195 -14.25 -3.46 -16.51
C TRP A 195 -13.23 -2.86 -15.51
N ARG A 196 -13.05 -3.48 -14.34
CA ARG A 196 -12.07 -3.03 -13.34
C ARG A 196 -10.64 -3.09 -13.86
N GLY A 197 -10.31 -4.12 -14.61
CA GLY A 197 -8.97 -4.26 -15.20
C GLY A 197 -8.68 -3.17 -16.23
N ARG A 198 -9.66 -2.80 -17.08
CA ARG A 198 -9.52 -1.66 -17.99
C ARG A 198 -9.30 -0.35 -17.24
N ARG A 199 -10.04 -0.10 -16.16
CA ARG A 199 -9.81 1.08 -15.32
C ARG A 199 -8.44 1.06 -14.62
N ARG A 200 -7.96 -0.14 -14.23
CA ARG A 200 -6.59 -0.32 -13.72
C ARG A 200 -5.52 0.04 -14.76
N HIS A 201 -5.74 -0.29 -16.03
CA HIS A 201 -4.84 0.13 -17.11
C HIS A 201 -4.83 1.66 -17.29
N VAL A 202 -5.99 2.32 -17.17
CA VAL A 202 -6.07 3.79 -17.17
C VAL A 202 -5.25 4.36 -16.03
N MET A 203 -5.39 3.81 -14.81
CA MET A 203 -4.57 4.19 -13.66
C MET A 203 -3.07 4.06 -13.94
N MET A 204 -2.63 2.87 -14.40
CA MET A 204 -1.22 2.60 -14.68
C MET A 204 -0.69 3.57 -15.75
N ARG A 205 -1.43 3.76 -16.86
CA ARG A 205 -1.02 4.71 -17.90
C ARG A 205 -0.85 6.11 -17.34
N ARG A 206 -1.79 6.61 -16.53
CA ARG A 206 -1.71 7.93 -15.91
C ARG A 206 -0.53 8.05 -14.94
N GLN A 207 -0.28 7.02 -14.14
CA GLN A 207 0.87 6.99 -13.23
C GLN A 207 2.22 7.01 -13.96
N TRP A 208 2.31 6.40 -15.15
CA TRP A 208 3.51 6.45 -15.98
C TRP A 208 3.70 7.78 -16.71
N THR A 209 2.62 8.38 -17.21
CA THR A 209 2.68 9.60 -18.04
C THR A 209 2.71 10.89 -17.23
N ARG A 210 2.30 10.84 -15.96
CA ARG A 210 2.26 12.02 -15.10
C ARG A 210 3.38 11.97 -14.07
N HIS A 211 4.30 12.94 -14.14
CA HIS A 211 5.46 13.03 -13.25
C HIS A 211 5.10 13.10 -11.75
N GLU A 212 3.91 13.58 -11.42
CA GLU A 212 3.39 13.66 -10.04
C GLU A 212 3.28 12.29 -9.34
N PHE A 213 3.25 11.19 -10.11
CA PHE A 213 3.22 9.82 -9.59
C PHE A 213 4.59 9.14 -9.60
N TRP A 214 5.60 9.80 -10.15
CA TRP A 214 6.93 9.19 -10.26
C TRP A 214 7.61 9.08 -8.90
N PRO A 215 8.40 8.03 -8.67
CA PRO A 215 9.17 7.90 -7.44
C PRO A 215 10.04 9.13 -7.20
N HIS A 216 10.06 9.61 -5.97
CA HIS A 216 10.79 10.83 -5.60
C HIS A 216 12.27 10.80 -5.99
N PHE A 217 12.92 9.60 -5.98
CA PHE A 217 14.31 9.49 -6.38
C PHE A 217 14.55 9.84 -7.86
N ILE A 218 13.59 9.59 -8.76
CA ILE A 218 13.71 9.97 -10.18
C ILE A 218 13.67 11.49 -10.32
N LEU A 219 12.77 12.14 -9.56
CA LEU A 219 12.65 13.60 -9.55
C LEU A 219 13.81 14.25 -8.80
N ALA A 220 14.40 13.55 -7.83
CA ALA A 220 15.54 14.04 -7.07
C ALA A 220 16.85 14.05 -7.87
N VAL A 221 17.01 13.23 -8.92
CA VAL A 221 18.25 13.17 -9.71
C VAL A 221 18.63 14.53 -10.31
N PRO A 222 17.78 15.23 -11.09
CA PRO A 222 18.14 16.53 -11.62
C PRO A 222 18.36 17.58 -10.51
N LEU A 223 17.60 17.50 -9.42
CA LEU A 223 17.78 18.36 -8.25
C LEU A 223 19.15 18.12 -7.59
N MET A 224 19.54 16.87 -7.43
CA MET A 224 20.84 16.49 -6.86
C MET A 224 22.00 16.95 -7.74
N ILE A 225 21.89 16.81 -9.06
CA ILE A 225 22.90 17.31 -10.01
C ILE A 225 23.03 18.83 -9.86
N HIS A 226 21.92 19.55 -9.82
CA HIS A 226 21.92 20.99 -9.62
C HIS A 226 22.53 21.39 -8.26
N PHE A 227 22.17 20.68 -7.21
CA PHE A 227 22.73 20.87 -5.87
C PHE A 227 24.25 20.71 -5.85
N LEU A 228 24.75 19.62 -6.42
CA LEU A 228 26.20 19.36 -6.50
C LEU A 228 26.94 20.43 -7.33
N TRP A 229 26.31 20.87 -8.42
CA TRP A 229 26.84 21.97 -9.21
C TRP A 229 26.96 23.27 -8.39
N GLN A 230 25.91 23.67 -7.69
CA GLN A 230 25.89 24.84 -6.83
C GLN A 230 26.89 24.71 -5.67
N ALA A 231 26.98 23.54 -5.06
CA ALA A 231 27.94 23.25 -4.00
C ALA A 231 29.39 23.42 -4.48
N ALA A 232 29.69 22.96 -5.70
CA ALA A 232 31.00 23.12 -6.32
C ALA A 232 31.30 24.58 -6.64
N VAL A 233 30.38 25.30 -7.30
CA VAL A 233 30.52 26.71 -7.67
C VAL A 233 30.77 27.59 -6.45
N HIS A 234 30.00 27.35 -5.39
CA HIS A 234 30.07 28.14 -4.14
C HIS A 234 30.99 27.55 -3.08
N ARG A 235 31.65 26.42 -3.37
CA ARG A 235 32.56 25.70 -2.45
C ARG A 235 31.91 25.43 -1.08
N SER A 236 30.62 25.13 -1.06
CA SER A 236 29.84 24.90 0.16
C SER A 236 28.75 23.87 -0.05
N PHE A 237 28.82 22.75 0.67
CA PHE A 237 27.78 21.73 0.69
C PHE A 237 26.56 22.09 1.55
N THR A 238 26.68 23.14 2.38
CA THR A 238 25.61 23.62 3.27
C THR A 238 24.90 24.86 2.73
N LEU A 239 25.16 25.26 1.48
CA LEU A 239 24.59 26.48 0.90
C LEU A 239 23.05 26.51 0.98
N PHE A 240 22.40 25.37 0.83
CA PHE A 240 20.94 25.25 0.87
C PHE A 240 20.34 25.63 2.24
N THR A 241 21.09 25.49 3.34
CA THR A 241 20.59 25.86 4.67
C THR A 241 20.42 27.38 4.84
N LEU A 242 21.05 28.16 3.96
CA LEU A 242 20.92 29.62 3.98
C LEU A 242 19.56 30.10 3.45
N ALA A 243 18.84 29.26 2.71
CA ALA A 243 17.56 29.65 2.11
C ALA A 243 16.48 29.98 3.17
N ASN A 244 16.50 29.26 4.30
CA ASN A 244 15.49 29.38 5.35
C ASN A 244 16.15 29.53 6.74
N ARG A 245 17.02 30.51 6.91
CA ARG A 245 17.75 30.73 8.18
C ARG A 245 16.83 30.85 9.40
N GLY A 246 15.62 31.36 9.25
CA GLY A 246 14.65 31.49 10.32
C GLY A 246 14.16 30.14 10.87
N LEU A 247 14.28 29.06 10.11
CA LEU A 247 13.86 27.72 10.55
C LEU A 247 14.94 26.97 11.37
N GLY A 248 16.15 27.52 11.46
CA GLY A 248 17.26 26.93 12.23
C GLY A 248 18.55 26.84 11.43
N ALA A 249 19.62 26.31 12.06
CA ALA A 249 20.93 26.17 11.43
C ALA A 249 20.95 25.21 10.25
N ASP A 250 20.04 24.27 10.19
CA ASP A 250 19.83 23.27 9.14
C ASP A 250 18.92 23.77 7.99
N GLY A 251 18.37 24.99 8.12
CA GLY A 251 17.44 25.56 7.16
C GLY A 251 16.08 24.83 7.10
N GLY A 252 15.74 24.02 8.12
CA GLY A 252 14.52 23.26 8.18
C GLY A 252 14.47 22.04 7.25
N VAL A 253 15.63 21.57 6.75
CA VAL A 253 15.69 20.45 5.78
C VAL A 253 15.44 19.08 6.40
N PRO A 254 15.96 18.70 7.59
CA PRO A 254 15.47 17.53 8.27
C PRO A 254 14.07 17.79 8.83
N ALA A 255 13.26 16.75 8.89
CA ALA A 255 11.93 16.81 9.52
C ALA A 255 12.06 17.17 11.00
N GLY A 256 12.11 18.46 11.29
CA GLY A 256 12.16 19.02 12.63
C GLY A 256 10.79 19.02 13.32
N SER A 257 10.76 19.48 14.57
CA SER A 257 9.53 19.70 15.32
C SER A 257 8.63 20.70 14.59
N LYS A 258 7.41 20.26 14.26
CA LYS A 258 6.39 21.14 13.66
C LYS A 258 6.01 22.27 14.60
N PHE A 259 6.02 21.98 15.90
CA PHE A 259 5.68 22.96 16.93
C PHE A 259 6.78 24.03 17.06
N GLU A 260 8.05 23.64 17.09
CA GLU A 260 9.16 24.60 17.12
C GLU A 260 9.18 25.51 15.89
N HIS A 261 8.93 24.96 14.70
CA HIS A 261 8.84 25.75 13.49
C HIS A 261 7.69 26.76 13.58
N TYR A 262 6.55 26.35 14.12
CA TYR A 262 5.42 27.22 14.34
C TYR A 262 5.75 28.34 15.33
N GLU A 263 6.37 28.03 16.48
CA GLU A 263 6.75 29.01 17.48
C GLU A 263 7.82 29.98 16.99
N LYS A 264 8.89 29.48 16.35
CA LYS A 264 9.96 30.33 15.80
C LYS A 264 9.46 31.29 14.73
N PHE A 265 8.60 30.80 13.84
CA PHE A 265 7.97 31.64 12.81
C PHE A 265 7.05 32.72 13.37
N LEU A 266 6.58 32.55 14.58
CA LEU A 266 5.56 33.37 15.22
C LEU A 266 6.07 34.23 16.37
N ALA A 267 7.27 33.96 16.87
CA ALA A 267 7.90 34.71 17.96
C ALA A 267 8.45 36.08 17.51
N GLU A 268 8.80 36.22 16.24
CA GLU A 268 9.24 37.52 15.68
C GLU A 268 8.04 38.36 15.28
N LYS A 269 8.08 39.65 15.64
CA LYS A 269 7.13 40.74 15.41
C LYS A 269 6.25 40.58 14.14
N SER A 270 5.27 39.70 14.24
CA SER A 270 4.29 39.49 13.16
C SER A 270 3.36 40.68 13.07
N ASP A 271 3.02 41.09 11.86
CA ASP A 271 1.90 42.02 11.62
C ASP A 271 0.67 41.50 12.39
N PRO A 272 -0.05 42.41 13.09
CA PRO A 272 -1.26 42.02 13.85
C PRO A 272 -2.30 41.23 13.05
N ALA A 273 -2.43 41.53 11.75
CA ALA A 273 -3.33 40.80 10.86
C ALA A 273 -2.85 39.33 10.62
N VAL A 274 -1.55 39.10 10.49
CA VAL A 274 -0.97 37.77 10.35
C VAL A 274 -1.11 37.00 11.69
N ALA A 275 -0.87 37.67 12.81
CA ALA A 275 -1.06 37.08 14.13
C ALA A 275 -2.52 36.65 14.38
N ALA A 276 -3.49 37.46 13.93
CA ALA A 276 -4.91 37.17 14.05
C ALA A 276 -5.39 36.01 13.15
N ALA A 277 -4.73 35.82 12.00
CA ALA A 277 -5.04 34.72 11.06
C ALA A 277 -4.43 33.36 11.49
N ARG A 278 -3.74 33.36 12.61
CA ARG A 278 -3.00 32.21 13.11
C ARG A 278 -3.89 31.13 13.68
N VAL A 279 -3.68 29.89 13.26
CA VAL A 279 -4.36 28.71 13.81
C VAL A 279 -3.79 28.37 15.19
N LYS A 280 -4.63 28.22 16.21
CA LYS A 280 -4.20 27.81 17.56
C LYS A 280 -3.53 26.44 17.50
N THR A 281 -2.29 26.38 17.95
CA THR A 281 -1.44 25.20 17.85
C THR A 281 -0.74 24.97 19.17
N LEU A 282 -0.89 23.78 19.76
CA LEU A 282 -0.41 23.43 21.10
C LEU A 282 0.41 22.13 21.06
N LEU A 283 1.46 22.05 21.86
CA LEU A 283 2.26 20.83 22.03
C LEU A 283 1.61 19.92 23.08
N VAL A 284 1.47 18.66 22.74
CA VAL A 284 1.09 17.58 23.65
C VAL A 284 2.35 16.73 23.91
N PRO A 285 2.96 16.87 25.11
CA PRO A 285 4.22 16.19 25.39
C PRO A 285 4.08 14.67 25.53
N VAL A 286 5.21 13.97 25.41
CA VAL A 286 5.37 12.54 25.77
C VAL A 286 5.57 12.45 27.28
N ASN A 287 5.54 11.32 27.86
CA ASN A 287 5.96 10.94 29.22
C ASN A 287 4.85 10.67 30.22
N GLU A 288 3.65 10.45 29.74
CA GLU A 288 2.53 10.16 30.63
C GLU A 288 1.77 8.91 30.20
N THR A 289 0.98 8.36 31.10
CA THR A 289 0.03 7.29 30.76
C THR A 289 -0.98 7.80 29.75
N LEU A 290 -1.65 6.90 29.03
CA LEU A 290 -2.70 7.27 28.09
C LEU A 290 -3.78 8.14 28.74
N ASP A 291 -4.18 7.82 29.98
CA ASP A 291 -5.21 8.56 30.69
C ASP A 291 -4.75 9.99 31.02
N ASN A 292 -3.53 10.17 31.53
CA ASN A 292 -2.98 11.49 31.83
C ASN A 292 -2.83 12.33 30.54
N ARG A 293 -2.36 11.73 29.44
CA ARG A 293 -2.27 12.42 28.15
C ARG A 293 -3.64 12.85 27.65
N TRP A 294 -4.63 11.98 27.77
CA TRP A 294 -6.01 12.28 27.35
C TRP A 294 -6.61 13.43 28.15
N GLU A 295 -6.48 13.41 29.49
CA GLU A 295 -6.90 14.50 30.36
C GLU A 295 -6.14 15.80 30.06
N LYS A 296 -4.82 15.72 29.85
CA LYS A 296 -4.00 16.88 29.45
C LYS A 296 -4.47 17.53 28.18
N VAL A 297 -4.79 16.74 27.13
CA VAL A 297 -5.31 17.29 25.87
C VAL A 297 -6.65 17.97 26.10
N LEU A 298 -7.53 17.38 26.89
CA LEU A 298 -8.84 18.01 27.18
C LEU A 298 -8.69 19.33 27.95
N SER A 299 -7.78 19.39 28.95
CA SER A 299 -7.44 20.63 29.67
C SER A 299 -6.89 21.70 28.71
N LEU A 300 -5.93 21.32 27.83
CA LEU A 300 -5.38 22.23 26.82
C LEU A 300 -6.47 22.75 25.85
N MET A 301 -7.42 21.91 25.47
CA MET A 301 -8.55 22.32 24.63
C MET A 301 -9.42 23.35 25.35
N GLU A 302 -9.77 23.11 26.62
CA GLU A 302 -10.61 23.99 27.42
C GLU A 302 -9.92 25.34 27.67
N GLU A 303 -8.65 25.31 28.15
CA GLU A 303 -7.87 26.52 28.46
C GLU A 303 -7.67 27.43 27.23
N ASN A 304 -7.57 26.84 26.03
CA ASN A 304 -7.32 27.59 24.79
C ASN A 304 -8.56 27.77 23.91
N GLY A 305 -9.73 27.33 24.37
CA GLY A 305 -10.97 27.44 23.62
C GLY A 305 -10.98 26.69 22.31
N ILE A 306 -10.32 25.50 22.25
CA ILE A 306 -10.35 24.60 21.09
C ILE A 306 -11.48 23.60 21.28
N ALA A 307 -12.44 23.60 20.35
CA ALA A 307 -13.56 22.66 20.35
C ALA A 307 -13.37 21.53 19.31
N PHE A 308 -14.20 20.49 19.40
CA PHE A 308 -14.33 19.52 18.32
C PHE A 308 -15.14 20.11 17.15
N PRO A 309 -14.75 19.82 15.90
CA PRO A 309 -13.58 19.03 15.51
C PRO A 309 -12.26 19.77 15.75
N CYS A 310 -11.22 19.02 16.11
CA CYS A 310 -9.85 19.52 16.20
C CYS A 310 -8.92 18.63 15.36
N VAL A 311 -7.67 19.05 15.17
CA VAL A 311 -6.67 18.28 14.42
C VAL A 311 -5.60 17.79 15.37
N MET A 312 -5.36 16.48 15.34
CA MET A 312 -4.21 15.86 15.99
C MET A 312 -3.19 15.42 14.95
N LYS A 313 -1.93 15.67 15.19
CA LYS A 313 -0.83 15.24 14.30
C LYS A 313 0.42 14.91 15.13
N PRO A 314 1.25 13.94 14.71
CA PRO A 314 2.56 13.73 15.35
C PRO A 314 3.41 15.00 15.24
N GLU A 315 4.15 15.31 16.28
CA GLU A 315 5.07 16.46 16.28
C GLU A 315 6.11 16.32 15.20
N ILE A 316 6.73 15.15 15.11
CA ILE A 316 7.67 14.78 14.05
C ILE A 316 6.97 13.82 13.09
N GLY A 317 7.04 14.09 11.80
CA GLY A 317 6.43 13.23 10.77
C GLY A 317 6.23 13.96 9.45
N ASP A 318 6.07 13.19 8.38
CA ASP A 318 5.94 13.66 7.01
C ASP A 318 4.73 13.03 6.29
N GLY A 319 4.37 13.60 5.12
CA GLY A 319 3.37 13.05 4.23
C GLY A 319 1.95 12.92 4.79
N GLY A 320 1.63 13.58 5.92
CA GLY A 320 0.32 13.51 6.57
C GLY A 320 0.09 12.19 7.33
N VAL A 321 1.14 11.41 7.61
CA VAL A 321 1.04 10.21 8.44
C VAL A 321 0.68 10.62 9.87
N GLY A 322 -0.32 9.94 10.47
CA GLY A 322 -0.80 10.22 11.81
C GLY A 322 -1.65 11.48 11.95
N VAL A 323 -1.80 12.32 10.91
CA VAL A 323 -2.71 13.47 10.95
C VAL A 323 -4.16 12.99 10.94
N CYS A 324 -4.98 13.53 11.83
CA CYS A 324 -6.38 13.15 11.98
C CYS A 324 -7.24 14.34 12.40
N VAL A 325 -8.40 14.48 11.76
CA VAL A 325 -9.46 15.36 12.22
C VAL A 325 -10.27 14.60 13.26
N VAL A 326 -10.08 14.95 14.50
CA VAL A 326 -10.72 14.34 15.66
C VAL A 326 -12.06 15.02 15.91
N ARG A 327 -13.14 14.22 16.00
CA ARG A 327 -14.53 14.73 16.07
C ARG A 327 -15.22 14.49 17.41
N SER A 328 -14.62 13.67 18.29
CA SER A 328 -15.20 13.34 19.59
C SER A 328 -14.10 12.97 20.59
N ARG A 329 -14.47 12.97 21.89
CA ARG A 329 -13.59 12.52 22.98
C ARG A 329 -13.12 11.09 22.81
N GLU A 330 -13.98 10.19 22.39
CA GLU A 330 -13.63 8.79 22.10
C GLU A 330 -12.63 8.68 20.94
N HIS A 331 -12.87 9.44 19.88
CA HIS A 331 -11.94 9.48 18.73
C HIS A 331 -10.58 10.01 19.13
N LEU A 332 -10.51 11.01 20.03
CA LEU A 332 -9.27 11.51 20.59
C LEU A 332 -8.51 10.43 21.36
N ARG A 333 -9.20 9.70 22.24
CA ARG A 333 -8.60 8.62 23.03
C ARG A 333 -8.00 7.54 22.14
N ASN A 334 -8.76 7.09 21.14
CA ASN A 334 -8.29 6.09 20.16
C ASN A 334 -7.07 6.59 19.37
N TRP A 335 -7.04 7.89 19.03
CA TRP A 335 -5.89 8.46 18.34
C TRP A 335 -4.64 8.48 19.21
N LEU A 336 -4.74 8.89 20.49
CA LEU A 336 -3.64 8.92 21.44
C LEU A 336 -3.08 7.53 21.76
N GLU A 337 -3.94 6.50 21.80
CA GLU A 337 -3.54 5.11 21.99
C GLU A 337 -2.65 4.60 20.85
N VAL A 338 -2.98 4.96 19.63
CA VAL A 338 -2.23 4.55 18.42
C VAL A 338 -0.96 5.37 18.21
N ASN A 339 -0.92 6.62 18.73
CA ASN A 339 0.19 7.56 18.56
C ASN A 339 0.78 7.94 19.93
N PRO A 340 1.69 7.13 20.49
CA PRO A 340 2.24 7.34 21.83
C PRO A 340 3.24 8.50 21.92
N ASP A 341 3.79 8.95 20.82
CA ASP A 341 4.82 9.99 20.74
C ASP A 341 4.24 11.40 20.95
N ALA A 342 5.13 12.40 21.03
CA ALA A 342 4.75 13.80 21.11
C ALA A 342 3.84 14.19 19.93
N ALA A 343 2.86 15.00 20.25
CA ALA A 343 1.83 15.37 19.29
C ALA A 343 1.56 16.88 19.28
N VAL A 344 0.95 17.35 18.23
CA VAL A 344 0.45 18.71 18.09
C VAL A 344 -1.06 18.67 18.03
N LEU A 345 -1.72 19.37 18.94
CA LEU A 345 -3.13 19.70 18.93
C LEU A 345 -3.31 21.02 18.21
N GLN A 346 -4.23 21.06 17.26
CA GLN A 346 -4.51 22.25 16.48
C GLN A 346 -6.02 22.43 16.31
N GLU A 347 -6.49 23.68 16.32
CA GLU A 347 -7.89 23.95 15.96
C GLU A 347 -8.17 23.55 14.51
N TYR A 348 -9.38 23.12 14.23
CA TYR A 348 -9.81 22.77 12.88
C TYR A 348 -10.36 24.01 12.17
N VAL A 349 -9.74 24.35 11.06
CA VAL A 349 -10.21 25.43 10.18
C VAL A 349 -10.73 24.79 8.89
N GLY A 350 -12.02 24.99 8.62
CA GLY A 350 -12.65 24.54 7.38
C GLY A 350 -12.38 25.51 6.22
N GLY A 351 -12.63 25.04 5.02
CA GLY A 351 -12.52 25.85 3.81
C GLY A 351 -11.58 25.26 2.76
N ASN A 352 -11.23 26.07 1.77
CA ASN A 352 -10.28 25.68 0.74
C ASN A 352 -8.85 25.77 1.28
N GLU A 353 -8.06 24.74 1.05
CA GLU A 353 -6.68 24.64 1.49
C GLU A 353 -5.74 25.00 0.34
N TYR A 354 -4.84 25.96 0.58
CA TYR A 354 -3.85 26.41 -0.40
C TYR A 354 -2.44 26.23 0.13
N GLU A 355 -1.51 25.93 -0.76
CA GLU A 355 -0.09 25.95 -0.52
C GLU A 355 0.51 27.10 -1.34
N VAL A 356 1.21 28.01 -0.66
CA VAL A 356 1.81 29.18 -1.28
C VAL A 356 3.32 29.09 -1.15
N ILE A 357 4.03 29.10 -2.27
CA ILE A 357 5.48 29.17 -2.30
C ILE A 357 5.88 30.59 -2.59
N TRP A 358 6.46 31.22 -1.58
CA TRP A 358 6.98 32.58 -1.64
C TRP A 358 8.52 32.56 -1.55
N SER A 359 9.17 33.49 -2.24
CA SER A 359 10.62 33.65 -2.12
C SER A 359 11.05 35.10 -2.24
N ARG A 360 12.14 35.46 -1.56
CA ARG A 360 12.75 36.76 -1.58
C ARG A 360 14.25 36.63 -1.91
N ARG A 361 14.76 37.47 -2.79
CA ARG A 361 16.19 37.53 -3.07
C ARG A 361 16.93 38.18 -1.91
N PRO A 362 18.15 37.70 -1.53
CA PRO A 362 18.97 38.36 -0.53
C PRO A 362 19.19 39.85 -0.87
N GLY A 363 19.05 40.72 0.13
CA GLY A 363 19.21 42.17 -0.03
C GLY A 363 18.00 42.92 -0.61
N ARG A 364 16.92 42.22 -1.00
CA ARG A 364 15.67 42.85 -1.38
C ARG A 364 14.70 42.87 -0.18
N ARG A 365 13.85 43.90 -0.09
CA ARG A 365 12.79 44.00 0.92
C ARG A 365 11.55 43.24 0.47
N GLU A 366 11.26 43.27 -0.83
CA GLU A 366 10.08 42.67 -1.45
C GLU A 366 10.39 41.25 -1.92
N GLY A 367 9.48 40.33 -1.65
CA GLY A 367 9.48 38.99 -2.19
C GLY A 367 8.47 38.83 -3.33
N ARG A 368 8.26 37.60 -3.75
CA ARG A 368 7.20 37.28 -4.70
C ARG A 368 6.66 35.88 -4.48
N ILE A 369 5.39 35.71 -4.73
CA ILE A 369 4.76 34.40 -4.80
C ILE A 369 5.22 33.71 -6.08
N GLN A 370 5.91 32.57 -5.94
CA GLN A 370 6.36 31.74 -7.05
C GLN A 370 5.18 30.93 -7.60
N THR A 371 4.44 30.32 -6.71
CA THR A 371 3.25 29.52 -7.07
C THR A 371 2.24 29.50 -5.94
N VAL A 372 0.97 29.36 -6.33
CA VAL A 372 -0.14 29.05 -5.44
C VAL A 372 -0.78 27.75 -5.95
N VAL A 373 -0.97 26.80 -5.06
CA VAL A 373 -1.55 25.50 -5.37
C VAL A 373 -2.71 25.26 -4.42
N GLN A 374 -3.88 24.99 -4.98
CA GLN A 374 -5.05 24.57 -4.20
C GLN A 374 -4.99 23.05 -4.00
N LYS A 375 -5.21 22.59 -2.79
CA LYS A 375 -5.41 21.19 -2.48
C LYS A 375 -6.86 20.81 -2.75
N ASP A 376 -7.08 20.02 -3.81
CA ASP A 376 -8.41 19.56 -4.23
C ASP A 376 -8.63 18.15 -3.68
N PHE A 377 -9.66 18.03 -2.84
CA PHE A 377 -10.04 16.75 -2.26
C PHE A 377 -10.96 16.01 -3.21
N VAL A 378 -10.63 14.74 -3.49
CA VAL A 378 -11.46 13.92 -4.35
C VAL A 378 -12.72 13.50 -3.59
N VAL A 379 -13.86 13.94 -4.08
CA VAL A 379 -15.19 13.65 -3.53
C VAL A 379 -15.96 12.81 -4.54
N ILE A 380 -16.46 11.67 -4.11
CA ILE A 380 -17.35 10.81 -4.89
C ILE A 380 -18.81 11.21 -4.60
N LYS A 381 -19.60 11.22 -5.66
CA LYS A 381 -21.06 11.43 -5.58
C LYS A 381 -21.76 10.07 -5.78
N GLY A 382 -22.63 9.72 -4.85
CA GLY A 382 -23.45 8.52 -4.92
C GLY A 382 -24.46 8.58 -6.05
N ASP A 383 -24.79 7.41 -6.60
CA ASP A 383 -25.83 7.22 -7.62
C ASP A 383 -27.02 6.38 -7.12
N GLY A 384 -26.96 5.90 -5.87
CA GLY A 384 -28.01 5.07 -5.27
C GLY A 384 -27.92 3.59 -5.62
N GLU A 385 -26.99 3.16 -6.51
CA GLU A 385 -26.94 1.81 -7.04
C GLU A 385 -25.58 1.13 -6.82
N ARG A 386 -24.48 1.81 -7.15
CA ARG A 386 -23.14 1.24 -7.13
C ARG A 386 -22.50 1.34 -5.76
N LYS A 387 -21.65 0.35 -5.45
CA LYS A 387 -20.80 0.37 -4.25
C LYS A 387 -19.76 1.50 -4.38
N LEU A 388 -19.37 2.07 -3.24
CA LEU A 388 -18.33 3.09 -3.18
C LEU A 388 -17.06 2.68 -3.93
N GLU A 389 -16.63 1.42 -3.81
CA GLU A 389 -15.46 0.93 -4.52
C GLU A 389 -15.61 1.02 -6.04
N ASP A 390 -16.79 0.71 -6.58
CA ASP A 390 -17.04 0.79 -8.03
C ASP A 390 -17.10 2.25 -8.49
N LEU A 391 -17.67 3.13 -7.67
CA LEU A 391 -17.68 4.56 -7.92
C LEU A 391 -16.26 5.16 -7.94
N ILE A 392 -15.38 4.75 -7.02
CA ILE A 392 -13.97 5.16 -6.99
C ILE A 392 -13.27 4.81 -8.32
N TRP A 393 -13.46 3.59 -8.80
CA TRP A 393 -12.85 3.16 -10.06
C TRP A 393 -13.52 3.77 -11.30
N ALA A 394 -14.78 4.17 -11.21
CA ALA A 394 -15.51 4.82 -12.30
C ALA A 394 -15.13 6.30 -12.45
N ASP A 395 -14.86 6.98 -11.34
CA ASP A 395 -14.56 8.41 -11.34
C ASP A 395 -13.22 8.72 -12.02
N ASP A 396 -13.19 9.76 -12.86
CA ASP A 396 -12.00 10.10 -13.62
C ASP A 396 -10.91 10.80 -12.80
N LYS A 397 -11.25 11.49 -11.71
CA LYS A 397 -10.25 12.06 -10.80
C LYS A 397 -9.69 10.98 -9.89
N ALA A 398 -10.56 10.14 -9.33
CA ALA A 398 -10.20 9.12 -8.36
C ALA A 398 -9.39 7.96 -8.96
N VAL A 399 -9.62 7.59 -10.22
CA VAL A 399 -9.02 6.38 -10.82
C VAL A 399 -7.50 6.38 -10.80
N SER A 400 -6.86 7.54 -10.86
CA SER A 400 -5.40 7.65 -10.84
C SER A 400 -4.78 7.13 -9.53
N ASP A 401 -5.50 7.29 -8.43
CA ASP A 401 -5.16 6.80 -7.09
C ASP A 401 -6.13 5.71 -6.61
N GLY A 402 -6.83 5.04 -7.53
CA GLY A 402 -7.91 4.11 -7.22
C GLY A 402 -7.53 2.99 -6.23
N LYS A 403 -6.31 2.47 -6.32
CA LYS A 403 -5.79 1.50 -5.33
C LYS A 403 -5.64 2.12 -3.95
N LEU A 404 -5.10 3.34 -3.86
CA LEU A 404 -4.91 4.06 -2.61
C LEU A 404 -6.28 4.35 -1.96
N PHE A 405 -7.24 4.87 -2.72
CA PHE A 405 -8.56 5.17 -2.21
C PHE A 405 -9.35 3.92 -1.79
N SER A 406 -9.27 2.84 -2.57
CA SER A 406 -9.85 1.55 -2.16
C SER A 406 -9.22 1.01 -0.87
N LYS A 407 -7.92 1.26 -0.67
CA LYS A 407 -7.20 0.86 0.53
C LYS A 407 -7.59 1.70 1.75
N ILE A 408 -7.64 3.02 1.62
CA ILE A 408 -7.97 3.94 2.73
C ILE A 408 -9.42 3.72 3.18
N ASN A 409 -10.33 3.53 2.21
CA ASN A 409 -11.76 3.43 2.46
C ASN A 409 -12.28 1.98 2.46
N PHE A 410 -11.44 0.98 2.74
CA PHE A 410 -11.82 -0.43 2.60
C PHE A 410 -13.03 -0.82 3.45
N ARG A 411 -13.19 -0.24 4.66
CA ARG A 411 -14.34 -0.48 5.54
C ARG A 411 -15.66 0.01 4.94
N SER A 412 -15.59 1.07 4.15
CA SER A 412 -16.75 1.68 3.48
C SER A 412 -16.90 1.22 2.03
N ALA A 413 -15.98 0.41 1.50
CA ALA A 413 -15.92 0.02 0.10
C ALA A 413 -17.21 -0.65 -0.41
N GLY A 414 -17.88 -1.39 0.47
CA GLY A 414 -19.16 -2.06 0.17
C GLY A 414 -20.41 -1.20 0.34
N LYS A 415 -20.29 0.04 0.87
CA LYS A 415 -21.43 0.94 1.07
C LYS A 415 -21.98 1.40 -0.27
N VAL A 416 -23.27 1.39 -0.44
CA VAL A 416 -23.99 2.08 -1.52
C VAL A 416 -24.35 3.47 -0.99
N LEU A 417 -23.87 4.51 -1.63
CA LEU A 417 -24.19 5.90 -1.27
C LEU A 417 -25.52 6.29 -1.91
N ASP A 418 -26.36 7.01 -1.18
CA ASP A 418 -27.61 7.52 -1.72
C ASP A 418 -27.37 8.42 -2.94
N ALA A 419 -28.36 8.54 -3.81
CA ALA A 419 -28.25 9.38 -4.98
C ALA A 419 -28.01 10.84 -4.57
N GLY A 420 -26.86 11.39 -4.94
CA GLY A 420 -26.43 12.72 -4.56
C GLY A 420 -25.67 12.83 -3.24
N GLU A 421 -25.62 11.79 -2.42
CA GLU A 421 -24.74 11.73 -1.23
C GLU A 421 -23.28 11.91 -1.65
N THR A 422 -22.54 12.75 -0.93
CA THR A 422 -21.13 13.00 -1.21
C THR A 422 -20.23 12.30 -0.20
N PHE A 423 -19.15 11.70 -0.68
CA PHE A 423 -18.17 10.99 0.15
C PHE A 423 -16.75 11.46 -0.19
N ALA A 424 -16.07 12.08 0.77
CA ALA A 424 -14.68 12.50 0.62
C ALA A 424 -13.75 11.29 0.77
N LEU A 425 -12.94 11.01 -0.27
CA LEU A 425 -12.04 9.86 -0.30
C LEU A 425 -10.80 10.03 0.57
N ALA A 426 -10.31 11.27 0.70
CA ALA A 426 -9.16 11.62 1.52
C ALA A 426 -9.47 12.85 2.35
N PRO A 427 -9.48 12.76 3.68
CA PRO A 427 -9.82 13.90 4.56
C PRO A 427 -8.62 14.82 4.85
N ILE A 428 -7.43 14.51 4.30
CA ILE A 428 -6.18 15.22 4.62
C ILE A 428 -5.53 15.70 3.32
N GLY A 429 -5.14 16.96 3.28
CA GLY A 429 -4.52 17.64 2.15
C GLY A 429 -3.07 17.23 1.90
N SER A 430 -2.82 15.94 1.69
CA SER A 430 -1.50 15.40 1.35
C SER A 430 -1.56 14.58 0.06
N ARG A 431 -0.56 14.75 -0.81
CA ARG A 431 -0.46 13.96 -2.06
C ARG A 431 -0.38 12.46 -1.79
N ILE A 432 0.35 12.05 -0.75
CA ILE A 432 0.47 10.64 -0.33
C ILE A 432 -0.89 10.08 0.13
N ARG A 433 -1.81 10.94 0.55
CA ARG A 433 -3.17 10.59 0.97
C ARG A 433 -4.20 10.75 -0.15
N GLY A 434 -3.76 11.13 -1.37
CA GLY A 434 -4.62 11.23 -2.54
C GLY A 434 -5.23 12.60 -2.80
N ALA A 435 -4.79 13.67 -2.12
CA ALA A 435 -5.18 15.02 -2.49
C ALA A 435 -4.55 15.41 -3.84
N ASN A 436 -5.30 16.03 -4.72
CA ASN A 436 -4.81 16.61 -5.95
C ASN A 436 -4.33 18.05 -5.71
N PHE A 437 -3.28 18.44 -6.41
CA PHE A 437 -2.74 19.79 -6.37
C PHE A 437 -3.06 20.52 -7.67
N VAL A 438 -3.86 21.58 -7.59
CA VAL A 438 -4.30 22.37 -8.74
C VAL A 438 -3.66 23.75 -8.71
N SER A 439 -2.87 24.09 -9.72
CA SER A 439 -2.23 25.41 -9.80
C SER A 439 -3.28 26.52 -9.93
N ARG A 440 -3.09 27.59 -9.15
CA ARG A 440 -3.94 28.79 -9.12
C ARG A 440 -3.11 30.03 -9.41
N PRO A 441 -2.65 30.21 -10.65
CA PRO A 441 -1.81 31.37 -10.99
C PRO A 441 -2.49 32.70 -10.79
N GLU A 442 -3.81 32.76 -10.86
CA GLU A 442 -4.64 33.93 -10.62
C GLU A 442 -4.53 34.50 -9.19
N LEU A 443 -4.15 33.66 -8.22
CA LEU A 443 -3.96 34.03 -6.82
C LEU A 443 -2.55 34.56 -6.50
N ARG A 444 -1.67 34.67 -7.48
CA ARG A 444 -0.31 35.21 -7.27
C ARG A 444 -0.26 36.72 -7.07
N ALA A 445 -1.35 37.43 -7.36
CA ALA A 445 -1.50 38.87 -7.21
C ALA A 445 -2.78 39.20 -6.42
N GLY A 446 -2.87 40.40 -5.93
CA GLY A 446 -4.01 40.87 -5.16
C GLY A 446 -3.86 40.65 -3.66
N THR A 447 -4.97 40.60 -2.94
CA THR A 447 -5.05 40.65 -1.47
C THR A 447 -4.21 39.56 -0.80
N LEU A 448 -4.09 38.33 -1.40
CA LEU A 448 -3.28 37.27 -0.88
C LEU A 448 -1.78 37.61 -0.96
N ALA A 449 -1.35 38.16 -2.09
CA ALA A 449 0.05 38.55 -2.26
C ALA A 449 0.41 39.67 -1.27
N ASP A 450 -0.45 40.68 -1.13
CA ASP A 450 -0.25 41.79 -0.21
C ASP A 450 -0.19 41.33 1.26
N ALA A 451 -0.97 40.31 1.62
CA ALA A 451 -0.97 39.75 2.98
C ALA A 451 0.31 38.92 3.26
N ILE A 452 0.89 38.27 2.26
CA ILE A 452 2.08 37.41 2.42
C ILE A 452 3.38 38.24 2.37
N ASP A 453 3.40 39.36 1.65
CA ASP A 453 4.57 40.27 1.56
C ASP A 453 4.74 41.16 2.80
N ARG A 454 3.71 41.27 3.65
CA ARG A 454 3.75 41.99 4.94
C ARG A 454 4.52 41.19 6.00
#